data_d72eaeca8e7f1b3323cbf5dcc7e06ffb
#
_entry.id   d72eaeca8e7f1b3323cbf5dcc7e06ffb
#
_cell.length_a   1.000
_cell.length_b   1.000
_cell.length_c   1.000
_cell.angle_alpha   90.00
_cell.angle_beta   90.00
_cell.angle_gamma   90.00
#
_symmetry.space_group_name_H-M   'P 1'
#
loop_
_entity.id
_entity.type
_entity.pdbx_description
1 polymer ?
#
loop_
_entity_poly.entity_id
_entity_poly.type
_entity_poly.pdbx_seq_one_letter_code
_entity_poly.pdbx_strand_id
1 'polypeptide(L)'
;MEMEQLLSMGFPDELAAEALAATGGKSTLKATEWILSHKSSTTTTGAACSFELPVPNPNPNQNPVQPKLDRFFHFQTKPSSAAANAVQEKEKDREIEPSPLFKRLKTRHDVDSTTALHVPHAPLSERMRPVNINDVVGQDHLLSPNSLLRSAVCSNRLPSIIFWGPPGTGKTTLAKAIVNSVAVSYKFVCLSAVTSGVKDVRDAVEDARKLRVKSNKRTVLFVDEVHRFNKSQQDSFLPVIEDGSIVFIGATTENPSFHLITPLLSRCRVLTLNPLKPHDVEILLKRAVDDVNNGLSKSVGGTRVEVNHDAIEFLCSNCDGDARVALNALEISAITAAVRVPVKEVKEVEQEDESDGCSPYVALVTLDDAKEAFQCKHLAYDRAGEEHYNLISALHKSMRGNDADAAIYWLARMLEGGEQPLYIARRLVRFASEDVGLADPLALNQAVSCYQACHFLGMPECNVILAQCVAYLALAPKSISIYRALGAAQKVIRESVGQNEGVPLHLRNAPTKLMKEIGYGKGYIYTPDDPSAKQSFLPPSLEGYKFLDWPKSNTTDK
;
A
#
# COMPACT_ATOMS: atom_id res chain seq x y z
N MET A 1 17.85 16.05 47.14
CA MET A 1 16.56 15.76 46.45
C MET A 1 16.76 15.54 44.94
N GLU A 2 17.30 16.50 44.18
CA GLU A 2 17.47 16.34 42.72
C GLU A 2 18.48 15.26 42.33
N MET A 3 19.58 15.15 43.09
CA MET A 3 20.58 14.09 42.90
C MET A 3 20.00 12.70 43.17
N GLU A 4 19.26 12.52 44.24
CA GLU A 4 18.61 11.25 44.58
C GLU A 4 17.53 10.84 43.54
N GLN A 5 16.86 11.82 42.94
CA GLN A 5 15.92 11.55 41.87
C GLN A 5 16.60 11.06 40.60
N LEU A 6 17.74 11.63 40.21
CA LEU A 6 18.52 11.16 39.06
C LEU A 6 19.10 9.77 39.31
N LEU A 7 19.56 9.48 40.52
CA LEU A 7 20.02 8.15 40.91
C LEU A 7 18.88 7.12 40.90
N SER A 8 17.70 7.51 41.37
CA SER A 8 16.51 6.64 41.31
C SER A 8 16.02 6.36 39.89
N MET A 9 16.38 7.21 38.91
CA MET A 9 16.15 7.00 37.48
C MET A 9 17.20 6.11 36.82
N GLY A 10 18.21 5.64 37.58
CA GLY A 10 19.23 4.72 37.09
C GLY A 10 20.45 5.37 36.43
N PHE A 11 20.67 6.67 36.61
CA PHE A 11 21.87 7.33 36.11
C PHE A 11 23.04 7.15 37.12
N PRO A 12 24.29 6.91 36.64
CA PRO A 12 25.46 6.84 37.50
C PRO A 12 25.72 8.16 38.24
N ASP A 13 26.26 8.07 39.48
CA ASP A 13 26.57 9.20 40.37
C ASP A 13 27.36 10.31 39.69
N GLU A 14 28.40 9.94 38.94
CA GLU A 14 29.29 10.88 38.26
C GLU A 14 28.54 11.66 37.16
N LEU A 15 27.73 10.96 36.37
CA LEU A 15 26.95 11.54 35.27
C LEU A 15 25.82 12.44 35.80
N ALA A 16 25.19 12.05 36.90
CA ALA A 16 24.14 12.83 37.56
C ALA A 16 24.71 14.12 38.18
N ALA A 17 25.90 14.05 38.78
CA ALA A 17 26.59 15.22 39.32
C ALA A 17 27.02 16.20 38.23
N GLU A 18 27.56 15.70 37.13
CA GLU A 18 27.98 16.50 35.96
C GLU A 18 26.79 17.21 35.32
N ALA A 19 25.68 16.51 35.11
CA ALA A 19 24.44 17.06 34.55
C ALA A 19 23.84 18.15 35.45
N LEU A 20 23.84 17.96 36.76
CA LEU A 20 23.38 18.97 37.73
C LEU A 20 24.28 20.19 37.74
N ALA A 21 25.60 20.02 37.66
CA ALA A 21 26.56 21.12 37.58
C ALA A 21 26.34 21.92 36.26
N ALA A 22 26.18 21.26 35.14
CA ALA A 22 26.00 21.88 33.83
C ALA A 22 24.62 22.61 33.69
N THR A 23 23.61 22.19 34.45
CA THR A 23 22.25 22.76 34.38
C THR A 23 21.88 23.67 35.53
N GLY A 24 22.84 24.02 36.38
CA GLY A 24 22.66 24.96 37.49
C GLY A 24 21.94 24.41 38.73
N GLY A 25 21.86 23.09 38.90
CA GLY A 25 21.49 22.39 40.14
C GLY A 25 20.05 22.47 40.63
N LYS A 26 19.14 23.08 39.87
CA LYS A 26 17.76 23.39 40.32
C LYS A 26 16.62 22.65 39.61
N SER A 27 16.93 21.73 38.70
CA SER A 27 15.88 21.02 37.94
C SER A 27 16.35 19.68 37.42
N THR A 28 15.77 18.60 37.94
CA THR A 28 15.99 17.23 37.49
C THR A 28 15.63 17.01 36.01
N LEU A 29 14.62 17.72 35.51
CA LEU A 29 14.18 17.62 34.13
C LEU A 29 15.22 18.15 33.13
N LYS A 30 15.84 19.29 33.43
CA LYS A 30 16.94 19.86 32.63
C LYS A 30 18.20 19.02 32.69
N ALA A 31 18.51 18.44 33.83
CA ALA A 31 19.65 17.53 34.00
C ALA A 31 19.44 16.24 33.20
N THR A 32 18.23 15.70 33.16
CA THR A 32 17.89 14.52 32.36
C THR A 32 17.98 14.81 30.84
N GLU A 33 17.50 15.96 30.39
CA GLU A 33 17.62 16.39 28.97
C GLU A 33 19.09 16.57 28.58
N TRP A 34 19.91 17.13 29.49
CA TRP A 34 21.35 17.29 29.27
C TRP A 34 22.04 15.92 29.12
N ILE A 35 21.75 14.95 30.00
CA ILE A 35 22.31 13.58 29.94
C ILE A 35 21.93 12.91 28.62
N LEU A 36 20.65 13.00 28.19
CA LEU A 36 20.19 12.39 26.97
C LEU A 36 20.80 13.00 25.70
N SER A 37 21.06 14.32 25.72
CA SER A 37 21.71 15.02 24.60
C SER A 37 23.21 14.75 24.48
N HIS A 38 23.90 14.46 25.58
CA HIS A 38 25.35 14.22 25.61
C HIS A 38 25.73 12.73 25.45
N LYS A 39 24.78 11.80 25.62
CA LYS A 39 25.01 10.36 25.42
C LYS A 39 25.14 9.97 23.94
N SER A 40 24.84 10.88 23.00
CA SER A 40 24.98 10.67 21.55
C SER A 40 26.38 10.97 20.99
N SER A 41 27.34 11.43 21.80
CA SER A 41 28.65 11.88 21.28
C SER A 41 29.88 11.08 21.76
N THR A 42 29.70 10.00 22.50
CA THR A 42 30.86 9.18 22.95
C THR A 42 30.58 7.69 22.77
N THR A 43 30.84 7.20 21.59
CA THR A 43 31.04 5.75 21.33
C THR A 43 32.22 5.57 20.39
N THR A 44 33.42 5.54 20.89
CA THR A 44 34.56 4.82 20.29
C THR A 44 35.55 4.49 21.41
N THR A 45 35.70 3.24 21.65
CA THR A 45 36.85 2.42 22.04
C THR A 45 36.50 1.37 23.08
N GLY A 46 36.84 0.15 22.75
CA GLY A 46 36.45 -1.11 23.33
C GLY A 46 36.99 -1.43 24.71
N ALA A 47 36.32 -2.37 25.33
CA ALA A 47 36.90 -3.46 26.13
C ALA A 47 35.79 -4.46 26.50
N ALA A 48 36.04 -5.72 26.25
CA ALA A 48 35.23 -6.85 26.65
C ALA A 48 35.24 -7.01 28.18
N CYS A 49 34.08 -7.13 28.81
CA CYS A 49 33.92 -7.70 30.14
C CYS A 49 32.63 -8.49 30.23
N SER A 50 32.79 -9.76 30.47
CA SER A 50 31.80 -10.76 30.88
C SER A 50 31.12 -10.34 32.19
N PHE A 51 29.78 -10.31 32.20
CA PHE A 51 29.01 -10.19 33.44
C PHE A 51 28.07 -11.39 33.58
N GLU A 52 28.37 -12.21 34.59
CA GLU A 52 27.49 -13.19 35.19
C GLU A 52 26.38 -12.47 35.96
N LEU A 53 25.13 -12.96 35.80
CA LEU A 53 23.96 -12.47 36.52
C LEU A 53 23.86 -13.15 37.89
N PRO A 54 23.64 -12.41 38.98
CA PRO A 54 23.25 -13.02 40.24
C PRO A 54 21.74 -13.24 40.31
N VAL A 55 21.36 -14.43 40.75
CA VAL A 55 20.00 -14.86 41.06
C VAL A 55 19.50 -14.18 42.32
N PRO A 56 18.35 -13.54 42.42
CA PRO A 56 17.79 -13.07 43.68
C PRO A 56 16.87 -14.10 44.31
N ASN A 57 17.10 -14.33 45.62
CA ASN A 57 16.26 -15.07 46.53
C ASN A 57 14.89 -14.41 46.75
N PRO A 58 13.82 -15.16 46.95
CA PRO A 58 12.47 -14.60 47.09
C PRO A 58 12.19 -14.14 48.51
N ASN A 59 11.74 -12.89 48.67
CA ASN A 59 11.13 -12.40 49.88
C ASN A 59 9.67 -12.04 49.66
N PRO A 60 8.71 -12.54 50.44
CA PRO A 60 7.27 -12.44 50.15
C PRO A 60 6.69 -11.20 50.82
N ASN A 61 6.47 -10.14 50.10
CA ASN A 61 5.47 -9.08 50.39
C ASN A 61 5.75 -7.81 49.55
N GLN A 62 5.42 -7.85 48.29
CA GLN A 62 5.12 -6.64 47.51
C GLN A 62 4.27 -6.99 46.30
N ASN A 63 3.09 -6.38 46.22
CA ASN A 63 2.17 -6.52 45.09
C ASN A 63 2.82 -6.03 43.79
N PRO A 64 2.69 -6.75 42.65
CA PRO A 64 3.17 -6.28 41.36
C PRO A 64 2.25 -5.21 40.82
N VAL A 65 2.78 -4.01 40.66
CA VAL A 65 2.15 -2.93 39.89
C VAL A 65 2.37 -3.27 38.39
N GLN A 66 1.31 -3.56 37.68
CA GLN A 66 1.36 -3.71 36.22
C GLN A 66 1.76 -2.38 35.57
N PRO A 67 2.70 -2.37 34.62
CA PRO A 67 2.99 -1.18 33.84
C PRO A 67 1.86 -0.93 32.83
N LYS A 68 1.24 0.24 32.90
CA LYS A 68 0.25 0.72 31.92
C LYS A 68 0.90 0.96 30.57
N LEU A 69 0.37 0.33 29.54
CA LEU A 69 0.79 0.38 28.14
C LEU A 69 0.35 1.66 27.40
N ASP A 70 -0.09 2.71 28.11
CA ASP A 70 -0.73 3.89 27.53
C ASP A 70 0.23 4.99 27.06
N ARG A 71 1.55 4.75 26.97
CA ARG A 71 2.54 5.79 26.63
C ARG A 71 2.99 5.86 25.19
N PHE A 72 2.41 5.09 24.27
CA PHE A 72 2.89 5.07 22.87
C PHE A 72 1.98 5.70 21.83
N PHE A 73 0.88 6.35 22.20
CA PHE A 73 0.02 7.05 21.25
C PHE A 73 -0.26 8.48 21.70
N HIS A 74 0.67 9.40 21.44
CA HIS A 74 0.38 10.83 21.44
C HIS A 74 0.15 11.32 20.02
N PHE A 75 -1.12 11.48 19.65
CA PHE A 75 -1.54 12.35 18.57
C PHE A 75 -1.43 13.80 19.04
N GLN A 76 -0.63 14.61 18.35
CA GLN A 76 -0.58 16.05 18.55
C GLN A 76 -1.84 16.71 17.97
N THR A 77 -2.74 17.15 18.81
CA THR A 77 -3.75 18.15 18.46
C THR A 77 -3.20 19.54 18.78
N LYS A 78 -3.14 20.40 17.76
CA LYS A 78 -2.85 21.83 17.93
C LYS A 78 -4.06 22.55 18.52
N PRO A 79 -3.90 23.44 19.51
CA PRO A 79 -4.97 24.34 19.90
C PRO A 79 -4.98 25.62 19.05
N SER A 80 -6.19 26.10 18.80
CA SER A 80 -6.51 27.32 18.08
C SER A 80 -6.30 28.58 18.92
N SER A 81 -6.00 29.63 18.18
CA SER A 81 -5.81 31.04 18.45
C SER A 81 -6.68 31.73 19.49
N ALA A 82 -6.13 32.74 20.18
CA ALA A 82 -6.64 34.12 20.16
C ALA A 82 -5.65 35.10 20.82
N ALA A 83 -5.34 36.15 20.03
CA ALA A 83 -5.16 37.58 20.40
C ALA A 83 -4.10 38.00 21.43
N ALA A 84 -3.11 38.78 21.09
CA ALA A 84 -3.10 40.25 21.11
C ALA A 84 -1.69 40.82 20.96
N ASN A 85 -1.56 41.71 20.02
CA ASN A 85 -0.86 43.00 19.94
C ASN A 85 0.47 43.28 20.65
N ALA A 86 1.37 43.76 19.81
CA ALA A 86 2.19 45.01 19.91
C ALA A 86 3.65 44.84 20.41
N VAL A 87 4.52 45.28 19.61
CA VAL A 87 5.42 46.42 19.59
C VAL A 87 6.75 46.09 18.92
N GLN A 88 7.09 46.97 18.01
CA GLN A 88 8.28 47.14 17.18
C GLN A 88 9.59 47.08 17.95
N GLU A 89 10.64 46.57 17.30
CA GLU A 89 11.78 47.41 16.93
C GLU A 89 12.74 46.72 15.95
N LYS A 90 13.36 47.56 15.13
CA LYS A 90 14.23 47.38 13.97
C LYS A 90 15.58 46.79 14.37
N GLU A 91 16.14 45.96 13.47
CA GLU A 91 17.51 46.21 13.01
C GLU A 91 17.76 45.54 11.65
N LYS A 92 18.48 46.32 10.81
CA LYS A 92 18.90 46.06 9.45
C LYS A 92 20.08 45.09 9.41
N ASP A 93 20.19 44.26 8.39
CA ASP A 93 21.13 44.34 7.27
C ASP A 93 21.48 42.95 6.72
N ARG A 94 21.42 42.93 5.43
CA ARG A 94 22.16 42.18 4.37
C ARG A 94 21.41 41.12 3.62
N GLU A 95 21.00 41.62 2.46
CA GLU A 95 20.59 40.88 1.28
C GLU A 95 21.64 39.86 0.83
N ILE A 96 21.22 38.63 0.58
CA ILE A 96 21.76 37.75 -0.45
C ILE A 96 20.55 37.21 -1.22
N GLU A 97 20.39 37.70 -2.43
CA GLU A 97 19.40 37.22 -3.40
C GLU A 97 19.70 35.77 -3.79
N PRO A 98 18.68 34.87 -3.82
CA PRO A 98 18.72 33.70 -4.68
C PRO A 98 17.92 33.96 -5.95
N SER A 99 18.55 33.65 -7.07
CA SER A 99 18.07 33.69 -8.44
C SER A 99 16.65 33.18 -8.65
N PRO A 100 15.89 33.77 -9.59
CA PRO A 100 14.50 33.35 -9.86
C PRO A 100 14.47 32.28 -10.93
N LEU A 101 14.25 31.02 -10.52
CA LEU A 101 13.82 29.98 -11.45
C LEU A 101 12.87 29.02 -10.71
N PHE A 102 11.61 29.29 -10.88
CA PHE A 102 10.44 28.42 -10.93
C PHE A 102 9.18 29.22 -10.60
N LYS A 103 8.81 30.10 -11.50
CA LYS A 103 7.42 30.59 -11.54
C LYS A 103 6.53 29.42 -11.94
N ARG A 104 5.74 28.94 -10.97
CA ARG A 104 4.66 27.98 -11.15
C ARG A 104 3.65 28.58 -12.13
N LEU A 105 3.71 28.14 -13.39
CA LEU A 105 2.66 28.41 -14.37
C LEU A 105 1.35 27.80 -13.88
N LYS A 106 0.41 28.63 -13.49
CA LYS A 106 -1.00 28.28 -13.41
C LYS A 106 -1.51 28.14 -14.84
N THR A 107 -1.49 26.97 -15.39
CA THR A 107 -2.19 26.68 -16.62
C THR A 107 -3.67 26.56 -16.33
N ARG A 108 -4.42 27.62 -16.60
CA ARG A 108 -5.83 27.51 -16.91
C ARG A 108 -5.91 26.76 -18.25
N HIS A 109 -6.28 25.51 -18.21
CA HIS A 109 -6.65 24.76 -19.41
C HIS A 109 -8.15 24.96 -19.68
N ASP A 110 -8.46 26.00 -20.44
CA ASP A 110 -9.62 25.98 -21.33
C ASP A 110 -9.18 25.16 -22.55
N VAL A 111 -9.53 23.88 -22.55
CA VAL A 111 -9.32 23.04 -23.72
C VAL A 111 -10.58 23.12 -24.57
N ASP A 112 -10.54 24.01 -25.56
CA ASP A 112 -11.39 23.89 -26.73
C ASP A 112 -11.05 22.57 -27.45
N SER A 113 -12.07 21.75 -27.58
CA SER A 113 -12.04 20.44 -28.21
C SER A 113 -11.82 20.59 -29.74
N THR A 114 -10.57 20.59 -30.21
CA THR A 114 -10.25 20.21 -31.62
C THR A 114 -8.75 20.21 -31.95
N THR A 115 -7.83 20.26 -30.99
CA THR A 115 -6.40 20.02 -31.33
C THR A 115 -5.78 19.22 -30.20
N ALA A 116 -5.47 17.96 -30.48
CA ALA A 116 -4.56 17.17 -29.65
C ALA A 116 -3.24 17.94 -29.57
N LEU A 117 -2.98 18.61 -28.44
CA LEU A 117 -1.69 19.25 -28.17
C LEU A 117 -0.64 18.13 -28.14
N HIS A 118 0.05 17.95 -29.26
CA HIS A 118 1.24 17.14 -29.35
C HIS A 118 2.30 17.72 -28.42
N VAL A 119 2.49 17.09 -27.26
CA VAL A 119 3.69 17.30 -26.45
C VAL A 119 4.85 16.70 -27.28
N PRO A 120 5.86 17.48 -27.67
CA PRO A 120 6.88 17.05 -28.64
C PRO A 120 7.68 15.81 -28.23
N HIS A 121 7.62 15.39 -26.96
CA HIS A 121 8.37 14.27 -26.39
C HIS A 121 7.49 13.31 -25.58
N ALA A 122 6.21 13.13 -25.96
CA ALA A 122 5.37 12.18 -25.28
C ALA A 122 5.87 10.72 -25.54
N PRO A 123 5.93 9.84 -24.54
CA PRO A 123 6.27 8.42 -24.72
C PRO A 123 5.37 7.72 -25.71
N LEU A 124 5.86 6.68 -26.38
CA LEU A 124 5.10 5.89 -27.33
C LEU A 124 3.77 5.38 -26.73
N SER A 125 3.81 4.92 -25.49
CA SER A 125 2.62 4.45 -24.77
C SER A 125 1.52 5.53 -24.59
N GLU A 126 1.87 6.81 -24.59
CA GLU A 126 0.89 7.90 -24.55
C GLU A 126 0.41 8.28 -25.95
N ARG A 127 1.32 8.29 -26.94
CA ARG A 127 0.99 8.62 -28.35
C ARG A 127 0.07 7.59 -28.99
N MET A 128 0.24 6.31 -28.65
CA MET A 128 -0.56 5.18 -29.16
C MET A 128 -1.89 4.99 -28.45
N ARG A 129 -2.28 5.89 -27.55
CA ARG A 129 -3.59 5.77 -26.88
C ARG A 129 -4.74 5.88 -27.88
N PRO A 130 -5.67 4.90 -27.90
CA PRO A 130 -6.87 4.97 -28.72
C PRO A 130 -7.73 6.17 -28.35
N VAL A 131 -8.19 6.87 -29.38
CA VAL A 131 -9.07 8.04 -29.25
C VAL A 131 -10.53 7.60 -29.11
N ASN A 132 -10.94 6.57 -29.82
CA ASN A 132 -12.32 6.07 -29.86
C ASN A 132 -12.44 4.71 -29.19
N ILE A 133 -13.62 4.39 -28.69
CA ILE A 133 -13.92 3.10 -28.06
C ILE A 133 -13.72 1.91 -29.00
N ASN A 134 -13.88 2.12 -30.33
CA ASN A 134 -13.69 1.07 -31.33
C ASN A 134 -12.22 0.70 -31.55
N ASP A 135 -11.31 1.60 -31.21
CA ASP A 135 -9.87 1.42 -31.40
C ASP A 135 -9.21 0.74 -30.17
N VAL A 136 -9.99 0.57 -29.08
CA VAL A 136 -9.52 -0.11 -27.87
C VAL A 136 -9.36 -1.60 -28.15
N VAL A 137 -8.19 -2.15 -27.85
CA VAL A 137 -7.87 -3.55 -28.02
C VAL A 137 -8.01 -4.29 -26.69
N GLY A 138 -8.52 -5.51 -26.73
CA GLY A 138 -8.80 -6.33 -25.56
C GLY A 138 -10.05 -5.89 -24.79
N GLN A 139 -10.25 -6.44 -23.60
CA GLN A 139 -11.42 -6.18 -22.74
C GLN A 139 -12.77 -6.51 -23.40
N ASP A 140 -12.82 -7.57 -24.22
CA ASP A 140 -13.99 -7.96 -25.01
C ASP A 140 -15.26 -8.14 -24.16
N HIS A 141 -15.10 -8.60 -22.91
CA HIS A 141 -16.20 -8.77 -21.96
C HIS A 141 -16.87 -7.43 -21.59
N LEU A 142 -16.16 -6.30 -21.70
CA LEU A 142 -16.68 -4.95 -21.44
C LEU A 142 -17.12 -4.24 -22.72
N LEU A 143 -16.54 -4.61 -23.87
CA LEU A 143 -16.68 -3.89 -25.15
C LEU A 143 -17.52 -4.63 -26.19
N SER A 144 -18.07 -5.81 -25.88
CA SER A 144 -18.97 -6.54 -26.77
C SER A 144 -20.19 -5.69 -27.15
N PRO A 145 -20.81 -5.93 -28.31
CA PRO A 145 -21.94 -5.12 -28.82
C PRO A 145 -23.11 -4.95 -27.85
N ASN A 146 -23.36 -5.96 -27.01
CA ASN A 146 -24.44 -5.98 -26.02
C ASN A 146 -23.98 -5.63 -24.61
N SER A 147 -22.75 -5.14 -24.44
CA SER A 147 -22.22 -4.78 -23.12
C SER A 147 -22.86 -3.50 -22.59
N LEU A 148 -22.82 -3.36 -21.26
CA LEU A 148 -23.31 -2.18 -20.56
C LEU A 148 -22.60 -0.90 -21.06
N LEU A 149 -21.27 -0.96 -21.26
CA LEU A 149 -20.52 0.21 -21.73
C LEU A 149 -20.89 0.63 -23.14
N ARG A 150 -21.00 -0.35 -24.08
CA ARG A 150 -21.44 -0.07 -25.45
C ARG A 150 -22.84 0.55 -25.46
N SER A 151 -23.76 -0.04 -24.73
CA SER A 151 -25.13 0.45 -24.62
C SER A 151 -25.20 1.86 -24.03
N ALA A 152 -24.38 2.15 -23.00
CA ALA A 152 -24.30 3.47 -22.37
C ALA A 152 -23.75 4.54 -23.31
N VAL A 153 -22.74 4.20 -24.12
CA VAL A 153 -22.17 5.10 -25.14
C VAL A 153 -23.17 5.34 -26.25
N CYS A 154 -23.79 4.29 -26.80
CA CYS A 154 -24.78 4.41 -27.88
C CYS A 154 -26.04 5.20 -27.47
N SER A 155 -26.49 5.03 -26.21
CA SER A 155 -27.62 5.77 -25.64
C SER A 155 -27.26 7.16 -25.11
N ASN A 156 -25.99 7.55 -25.15
CA ASN A 156 -25.47 8.79 -24.60
C ASN A 156 -25.85 9.01 -23.12
N ARG A 157 -25.88 7.91 -22.35
CA ARG A 157 -26.23 7.88 -20.93
C ARG A 157 -25.18 7.12 -20.14
N LEU A 158 -24.10 7.79 -19.76
CA LEU A 158 -23.04 7.20 -18.98
C LEU A 158 -23.46 7.05 -17.51
N PRO A 159 -23.36 5.86 -16.91
CA PRO A 159 -23.45 5.65 -15.47
C PRO A 159 -22.14 6.05 -14.78
N SER A 160 -22.18 6.24 -13.47
CA SER A 160 -20.95 6.32 -12.68
C SER A 160 -20.27 4.94 -12.57
N ILE A 161 -18.97 4.89 -12.80
CA ILE A 161 -18.19 3.66 -12.98
C ILE A 161 -16.91 3.71 -12.16
N ILE A 162 -16.50 2.56 -11.66
CA ILE A 162 -15.16 2.35 -11.11
C ILE A 162 -14.48 1.27 -11.94
N PHE A 163 -13.39 1.64 -12.62
CA PHE A 163 -12.51 0.70 -13.31
C PHE A 163 -11.48 0.13 -12.34
N TRP A 164 -11.52 -1.17 -12.18
CA TRP A 164 -10.58 -1.90 -11.34
C TRP A 164 -9.77 -2.89 -12.18
N GLY A 165 -8.47 -2.98 -11.94
CA GLY A 165 -7.60 -3.96 -12.61
C GLY A 165 -6.13 -3.57 -12.52
N PRO A 166 -5.22 -4.48 -12.94
CA PRO A 166 -3.77 -4.27 -12.90
C PRO A 166 -3.31 -3.04 -13.66
N PRO A 167 -2.08 -2.54 -13.42
CA PRO A 167 -1.51 -1.44 -14.20
C PRO A 167 -1.43 -1.82 -15.69
N GLY A 168 -1.43 -0.81 -16.57
CA GLY A 168 -1.29 -1.01 -18.02
C GLY A 168 -2.45 -1.65 -18.77
N THR A 169 -3.54 -2.07 -18.09
CA THR A 169 -4.72 -2.71 -18.70
C THR A 169 -5.64 -1.75 -19.46
N GLY A 170 -5.33 -0.45 -19.46
CA GLY A 170 -6.07 0.55 -20.24
C GLY A 170 -7.16 1.30 -19.49
N LYS A 171 -7.23 1.31 -18.14
CA LYS A 171 -8.26 2.02 -17.34
C LYS A 171 -8.45 3.48 -17.76
N THR A 172 -7.39 4.26 -17.72
CA THR A 172 -7.40 5.68 -18.10
C THR A 172 -7.69 5.89 -19.58
N THR A 173 -7.18 5.00 -20.42
CA THR A 173 -7.39 4.98 -21.86
C THR A 173 -8.85 4.74 -22.21
N LEU A 174 -9.46 3.72 -21.59
CA LEU A 174 -10.86 3.38 -21.80
C LEU A 174 -11.79 4.53 -21.34
N ALA A 175 -11.49 5.16 -20.20
CA ALA A 175 -12.24 6.32 -19.74
C ALA A 175 -12.20 7.48 -20.75
N LYS A 176 -11.01 7.82 -21.27
CA LYS A 176 -10.85 8.85 -22.30
C LYS A 176 -11.58 8.48 -23.58
N ALA A 177 -11.44 7.25 -24.08
CA ALA A 177 -12.08 6.77 -25.31
C ALA A 177 -13.61 6.79 -25.21
N ILE A 178 -14.18 6.39 -24.07
CA ILE A 178 -15.63 6.46 -23.80
C ILE A 178 -16.11 7.92 -23.88
N VAL A 179 -15.45 8.83 -23.19
CA VAL A 179 -15.89 10.23 -23.16
C VAL A 179 -15.73 10.91 -24.51
N ASN A 180 -14.66 10.63 -25.22
CA ASN A 180 -14.47 11.13 -26.59
C ASN A 180 -15.59 10.68 -27.53
N SER A 181 -16.07 9.43 -27.36
CA SER A 181 -17.19 8.91 -28.15
C SER A 181 -18.54 9.61 -27.87
N VAL A 182 -18.65 10.33 -26.73
CA VAL A 182 -19.86 11.08 -26.31
C VAL A 182 -19.57 12.58 -26.09
N ALA A 183 -18.48 13.11 -26.64
CA ALA A 183 -17.97 14.46 -26.38
C ALA A 183 -18.96 15.60 -26.63
N VAL A 184 -19.97 15.40 -27.49
CA VAL A 184 -21.01 16.41 -27.75
C VAL A 184 -21.79 16.73 -26.46
N SER A 185 -22.08 15.74 -25.64
CA SER A 185 -22.94 15.85 -24.46
C SER A 185 -22.18 15.96 -23.13
N TYR A 186 -20.88 15.63 -23.12
CA TYR A 186 -20.08 15.57 -21.91
C TYR A 186 -18.80 16.38 -22.01
N LYS A 187 -18.40 17.03 -20.90
CA LYS A 187 -17.06 17.61 -20.70
C LYS A 187 -16.23 16.65 -19.86
N PHE A 188 -15.01 16.35 -20.28
CA PHE A 188 -14.08 15.52 -19.53
C PHE A 188 -13.22 16.37 -18.60
N VAL A 189 -13.20 16.03 -17.31
CA VAL A 189 -12.32 16.61 -16.30
C VAL A 189 -11.54 15.48 -15.64
N CYS A 190 -10.22 15.59 -15.64
CA CYS A 190 -9.33 14.57 -15.08
C CYS A 190 -8.68 15.10 -13.81
N LEU A 191 -8.77 14.33 -12.73
CA LEU A 191 -8.06 14.52 -11.48
C LEU A 191 -7.21 13.30 -11.19
N SER A 192 -6.03 13.52 -10.59
CA SER A 192 -5.21 12.43 -10.05
C SER A 192 -5.24 12.49 -8.53
N ALA A 193 -5.66 11.41 -7.88
CA ALA A 193 -5.69 11.37 -6.41
C ALA A 193 -4.29 11.48 -5.77
N VAL A 194 -3.23 11.34 -6.58
CA VAL A 194 -1.84 11.55 -6.13
C VAL A 194 -1.50 13.03 -5.96
N THR A 195 -2.01 13.89 -6.86
CA THR A 195 -1.63 15.30 -6.93
C THR A 195 -2.76 16.26 -6.53
N SER A 196 -4.02 15.80 -6.59
CA SER A 196 -5.20 16.63 -6.34
C SER A 196 -5.68 16.54 -4.91
N GLY A 197 -6.04 17.69 -4.34
CA GLY A 197 -6.61 17.82 -2.99
C GLY A 197 -8.13 18.00 -2.98
N VAL A 198 -8.71 18.15 -1.77
CA VAL A 198 -10.14 18.42 -1.57
C VAL A 198 -10.58 19.70 -2.30
N LYS A 199 -9.69 20.69 -2.39
CA LYS A 199 -9.97 21.96 -3.08
C LYS A 199 -10.20 21.74 -4.57
N ASP A 200 -9.32 20.96 -5.21
CA ASP A 200 -9.42 20.70 -6.65
C ASP A 200 -10.72 19.94 -6.99
N VAL A 201 -11.13 19.02 -6.11
CA VAL A 201 -12.41 18.31 -6.23
C VAL A 201 -13.60 19.28 -6.14
N ARG A 202 -13.59 20.18 -5.14
CA ARG A 202 -14.67 21.18 -4.98
C ARG A 202 -14.74 22.15 -6.14
N ASP A 203 -13.61 22.63 -6.62
CA ASP A 203 -13.53 23.54 -7.78
C ASP A 203 -14.09 22.85 -9.04
N ALA A 204 -13.70 21.59 -9.28
CA ALA A 204 -14.22 20.79 -10.40
C ALA A 204 -15.74 20.56 -10.32
N VAL A 205 -16.27 20.34 -9.12
CA VAL A 205 -17.70 20.18 -8.85
C VAL A 205 -18.45 21.49 -9.12
N GLU A 206 -17.92 22.60 -8.64
CA GLU A 206 -18.56 23.92 -8.84
C GLU A 206 -18.58 24.30 -10.32
N ASP A 207 -17.48 24.05 -11.03
CA ASP A 207 -17.40 24.29 -12.48
C ASP A 207 -18.37 23.38 -13.26
N ALA A 208 -18.54 22.13 -12.82
CA ALA A 208 -19.51 21.21 -13.42
C ALA A 208 -20.96 21.71 -13.27
N ARG A 209 -21.32 22.23 -12.10
CA ARG A 209 -22.65 22.83 -11.85
C ARG A 209 -22.88 24.07 -12.70
N LYS A 210 -21.87 24.97 -12.78
CA LYS A 210 -21.93 26.17 -13.64
C LYS A 210 -22.11 25.78 -15.11
N LEU A 211 -21.38 24.77 -15.57
CA LEU A 211 -21.45 24.31 -16.96
C LEU A 211 -22.82 23.70 -17.30
N ARG A 212 -23.38 22.91 -16.38
CA ARG A 212 -24.73 22.33 -16.56
C ARG A 212 -25.80 23.40 -16.73
N VAL A 213 -25.74 24.46 -15.92
CA VAL A 213 -26.67 25.59 -16.01
C VAL A 213 -26.49 26.37 -17.32
N LYS A 214 -25.23 26.61 -17.74
CA LYS A 214 -24.92 27.45 -18.89
C LYS A 214 -25.17 26.76 -20.24
N SER A 215 -24.84 25.47 -20.37
CA SER A 215 -24.81 24.78 -21.67
C SER A 215 -25.55 23.45 -21.71
N ASN A 216 -26.21 23.05 -20.62
CA ASN A 216 -26.86 21.74 -20.43
C ASN A 216 -25.94 20.52 -20.69
N LYS A 217 -24.61 20.75 -20.73
CA LYS A 217 -23.61 19.67 -20.83
C LYS A 217 -23.36 19.07 -19.46
N ARG A 218 -23.24 17.76 -19.40
CA ARG A 218 -22.83 17.05 -18.19
C ARG A 218 -21.30 16.99 -18.09
N THR A 219 -20.77 16.88 -16.91
CA THR A 219 -19.34 16.70 -16.68
C THR A 219 -19.06 15.25 -16.30
N VAL A 220 -18.11 14.62 -16.99
CA VAL A 220 -17.50 13.37 -16.53
C VAL A 220 -16.27 13.74 -15.74
N LEU A 221 -16.28 13.43 -14.47
CA LEU A 221 -15.14 13.58 -13.57
C LEU A 221 -14.40 12.24 -13.49
N PHE A 222 -13.23 12.18 -14.13
CA PHE A 222 -12.34 11.03 -14.06
C PHE A 222 -11.34 11.23 -12.93
N VAL A 223 -11.25 10.25 -12.02
CA VAL A 223 -10.31 10.25 -10.89
C VAL A 223 -9.39 9.04 -11.02
N ASP A 224 -8.12 9.31 -11.32
CA ASP A 224 -7.10 8.26 -11.37
C ASP A 224 -6.58 7.95 -9.97
N GLU A 225 -6.32 6.65 -9.71
CA GLU A 225 -5.86 6.10 -8.41
C GLU A 225 -6.77 6.51 -7.24
N VAL A 226 -8.09 6.39 -7.43
CA VAL A 226 -9.12 6.86 -6.48
C VAL A 226 -8.95 6.29 -5.06
N HIS A 227 -8.31 5.13 -4.89
CA HIS A 227 -8.03 4.52 -3.59
C HIS A 227 -7.08 5.37 -2.71
N ARG A 228 -6.32 6.30 -3.30
CA ARG A 228 -5.44 7.22 -2.57
C ARG A 228 -6.17 8.36 -1.88
N PHE A 229 -7.42 8.61 -2.24
CA PHE A 229 -8.25 9.55 -1.50
C PHE A 229 -8.69 8.96 -0.16
N ASN A 230 -8.56 9.76 0.90
CA ASN A 230 -9.08 9.38 2.22
C ASN A 230 -10.62 9.36 2.23
N LYS A 231 -11.21 8.77 3.28
CA LYS A 231 -12.67 8.60 3.39
C LYS A 231 -13.44 9.92 3.25
N SER A 232 -12.97 11.01 3.88
CA SER A 232 -13.60 12.33 3.79
C SER A 232 -13.55 12.93 2.38
N GLN A 233 -12.48 12.66 1.63
CA GLN A 233 -12.37 13.05 0.22
C GLN A 233 -13.32 12.26 -0.65
N GLN A 234 -13.45 10.95 -0.39
CA GLN A 234 -14.42 10.10 -1.11
C GLN A 234 -15.86 10.50 -0.80
N ASP A 235 -16.19 10.85 0.46
CA ASP A 235 -17.51 11.36 0.84
C ASP A 235 -17.91 12.62 0.06
N SER A 236 -16.95 13.46 -0.32
CA SER A 236 -17.23 14.70 -1.07
C SER A 236 -17.80 14.47 -2.47
N PHE A 237 -17.64 13.26 -3.04
CA PHE A 237 -18.24 12.91 -4.33
C PHE A 237 -19.72 12.52 -4.23
N LEU A 238 -20.19 12.06 -3.06
CA LEU A 238 -21.53 11.49 -2.92
C LEU A 238 -22.64 12.46 -3.32
N PRO A 239 -22.69 13.71 -2.81
CA PRO A 239 -23.77 14.63 -3.14
C PRO A 239 -23.87 14.96 -4.64
N VAL A 240 -22.72 15.01 -5.34
CA VAL A 240 -22.66 15.40 -6.77
C VAL A 240 -22.92 14.25 -7.73
N ILE A 241 -22.71 13.01 -7.24
CA ILE A 241 -23.14 11.81 -7.96
C ILE A 241 -24.66 11.66 -7.83
N GLU A 242 -25.22 11.92 -6.63
CA GLU A 242 -26.65 11.80 -6.34
C GLU A 242 -27.49 12.84 -7.08
N ASP A 243 -27.04 14.09 -7.11
CA ASP A 243 -27.75 15.16 -7.83
C ASP A 243 -27.59 15.08 -9.36
N GLY A 244 -26.76 14.15 -9.85
CA GLY A 244 -26.47 13.93 -11.26
C GLY A 244 -25.74 15.10 -11.93
N SER A 245 -25.11 15.99 -11.17
CA SER A 245 -24.30 17.10 -11.70
C SER A 245 -23.05 16.57 -12.38
N ILE A 246 -22.54 15.42 -11.91
CA ILE A 246 -21.35 14.78 -12.40
C ILE A 246 -21.63 13.29 -12.67
N VAL A 247 -21.04 12.77 -13.73
CA VAL A 247 -20.83 11.33 -13.92
C VAL A 247 -19.42 11.02 -13.41
N PHE A 248 -19.34 10.18 -12.40
CA PHE A 248 -18.07 9.80 -11.78
C PHE A 248 -17.46 8.59 -12.47
N ILE A 249 -16.19 8.68 -12.89
CA ILE A 249 -15.41 7.54 -13.37
C ILE A 249 -14.14 7.46 -12.53
N GLY A 250 -14.07 6.48 -11.63
CA GLY A 250 -12.87 6.19 -10.85
C GLY A 250 -12.01 5.12 -11.52
N ALA A 251 -10.68 5.23 -11.39
CA ALA A 251 -9.76 4.16 -11.75
C ALA A 251 -8.93 3.76 -10.52
N THR A 252 -8.71 2.47 -10.35
CA THR A 252 -7.91 1.93 -9.23
C THR A 252 -7.21 0.65 -9.63
N THR A 253 -6.00 0.45 -9.11
CA THR A 253 -5.28 -0.83 -9.16
C THR A 253 -5.60 -1.71 -7.96
N GLU A 254 -6.07 -1.12 -6.86
CA GLU A 254 -6.38 -1.83 -5.62
C GLU A 254 -7.84 -2.28 -5.56
N ASN A 255 -8.10 -3.35 -4.78
CA ASN A 255 -9.45 -3.89 -4.65
C ASN A 255 -10.41 -2.85 -4.04
N PRO A 256 -11.45 -2.43 -4.78
CA PRO A 256 -12.36 -1.38 -4.34
C PRO A 256 -13.03 -1.67 -3.00
N SER A 257 -13.29 -2.95 -2.69
CA SER A 257 -13.98 -3.35 -1.45
C SER A 257 -13.19 -3.05 -0.18
N PHE A 258 -11.86 -2.90 -0.28
CA PHE A 258 -11.01 -2.60 0.88
C PHE A 258 -10.68 -1.12 1.03
N HIS A 259 -10.64 -0.40 -0.08
CA HIS A 259 -10.10 0.97 -0.12
C HIS A 259 -11.15 2.04 -0.38
N LEU A 260 -12.30 1.67 -0.94
CA LEU A 260 -13.38 2.62 -1.21
C LEU A 260 -14.52 2.47 -0.19
N ILE A 261 -15.16 3.58 0.12
CA ILE A 261 -16.29 3.61 1.06
C ILE A 261 -17.53 2.95 0.43
N THR A 262 -18.27 2.20 1.23
CA THR A 262 -19.49 1.51 0.79
C THR A 262 -20.52 2.44 0.12
N PRO A 263 -20.76 3.67 0.61
CA PRO A 263 -21.67 4.62 -0.06
C PRO A 263 -21.26 4.99 -1.49
N LEU A 264 -19.96 5.08 -1.79
CA LEU A 264 -19.47 5.34 -3.15
C LEU A 264 -19.67 4.11 -4.04
N LEU A 265 -19.34 2.92 -3.53
CA LEU A 265 -19.51 1.67 -4.25
C LEU A 265 -20.97 1.39 -4.60
N SER A 266 -21.92 1.73 -3.73
CA SER A 266 -23.36 1.54 -3.99
C SER A 266 -23.91 2.43 -5.12
N ARG A 267 -23.22 3.53 -5.44
CA ARG A 267 -23.62 4.50 -6.48
C ARG A 267 -22.87 4.34 -7.79
N CYS A 268 -21.86 3.48 -7.81
CA CYS A 268 -21.02 3.24 -8.97
C CYS A 268 -21.09 1.77 -9.41
N ARG A 269 -20.91 1.54 -10.71
CA ARG A 269 -20.71 0.18 -11.24
C ARG A 269 -19.23 -0.13 -11.24
N VAL A 270 -18.82 -1.18 -10.53
CA VAL A 270 -17.45 -1.67 -10.59
C VAL A 270 -17.31 -2.55 -11.83
N LEU A 271 -16.35 -2.22 -12.68
CA LEU A 271 -16.01 -2.97 -13.89
C LEU A 271 -14.55 -3.38 -13.82
N THR A 272 -14.32 -4.69 -13.92
CA THR A 272 -12.97 -5.25 -13.81
C THR A 272 -12.32 -5.29 -15.19
N LEU A 273 -11.10 -4.75 -15.30
CA LEU A 273 -10.25 -4.90 -16.47
C LEU A 273 -9.25 -6.03 -16.23
N ASN A 274 -9.17 -6.94 -17.17
CA ASN A 274 -8.23 -8.05 -17.11
C ASN A 274 -6.87 -7.66 -17.71
N PRO A 275 -5.76 -8.33 -17.33
CA PRO A 275 -4.50 -8.23 -18.06
C PRO A 275 -4.73 -8.48 -19.55
N LEU A 276 -4.05 -7.75 -20.41
CA LEU A 276 -4.15 -7.96 -21.85
C LEU A 276 -3.55 -9.32 -22.23
N LYS A 277 -4.19 -10.01 -23.15
CA LYS A 277 -3.65 -11.27 -23.69
C LYS A 277 -2.44 -10.97 -24.57
N PRO A 278 -1.48 -11.90 -24.72
CA PRO A 278 -0.33 -11.71 -25.61
C PRO A 278 -0.73 -11.29 -27.04
N HIS A 279 -1.81 -11.85 -27.58
CA HIS A 279 -2.34 -11.47 -28.88
C HIS A 279 -2.83 -10.01 -28.93
N ASP A 280 -3.48 -9.51 -27.87
CA ASP A 280 -3.93 -8.12 -27.78
C ASP A 280 -2.74 -7.16 -27.76
N VAL A 281 -1.69 -7.52 -27.02
CA VAL A 281 -0.45 -6.75 -26.96
C VAL A 281 0.25 -6.76 -28.32
N GLU A 282 0.29 -7.89 -29.02
CA GLU A 282 0.84 -8.00 -30.37
C GLU A 282 0.18 -7.03 -31.34
N ILE A 283 -1.15 -6.94 -31.31
CA ILE A 283 -1.91 -5.97 -32.13
C ILE A 283 -1.48 -4.54 -31.82
N LEU A 284 -1.28 -4.20 -30.53
CA LEU A 284 -0.85 -2.87 -30.13
C LEU A 284 0.58 -2.56 -30.60
N LEU A 285 1.50 -3.53 -30.47
CA LEU A 285 2.90 -3.36 -30.90
C LEU A 285 2.99 -3.21 -32.42
N LYS A 286 2.29 -4.06 -33.20
CA LYS A 286 2.21 -3.93 -34.67
C LYS A 286 1.64 -2.58 -35.09
N ARG A 287 0.54 -2.15 -34.47
CA ARG A 287 -0.03 -0.81 -34.72
C ARG A 287 0.99 0.30 -34.44
N ALA A 288 1.83 0.16 -33.40
CA ALA A 288 2.87 1.14 -33.08
C ALA A 288 4.03 1.13 -34.08
N VAL A 289 4.31 0.01 -34.73
CA VAL A 289 5.29 -0.11 -35.82
C VAL A 289 4.76 0.54 -37.10
N ASP A 290 3.48 0.27 -37.43
CA ASP A 290 2.86 0.67 -38.71
C ASP A 290 2.44 2.15 -38.72
N ASP A 291 2.20 2.78 -37.58
CA ASP A 291 1.77 4.19 -37.51
C ASP A 291 2.92 5.16 -37.77
N VAL A 292 2.96 5.72 -38.98
CA VAL A 292 3.99 6.67 -39.41
C VAL A 292 3.96 7.99 -38.58
N ASN A 293 2.76 8.42 -38.16
CA ASN A 293 2.60 9.75 -37.53
C ASN A 293 2.86 9.74 -36.02
N ASN A 294 2.42 8.69 -35.32
CA ASN A 294 2.48 8.61 -33.86
C ASN A 294 3.30 7.42 -33.37
N GLY A 295 3.68 6.51 -34.24
CA GLY A 295 4.37 5.28 -33.93
C GLY A 295 5.87 5.41 -33.70
N LEU A 296 6.58 4.30 -33.89
CA LEU A 296 8.02 4.18 -33.61
C LEU A 296 8.89 5.13 -34.42
N SER A 297 8.60 5.33 -35.70
CA SER A 297 9.38 6.20 -36.59
C SER A 297 9.59 7.60 -36.00
N LYS A 298 8.59 8.12 -35.29
CA LYS A 298 8.70 9.42 -34.62
C LYS A 298 9.68 9.42 -33.45
N SER A 299 9.86 8.30 -32.75
CA SER A 299 10.81 8.18 -31.63
C SER A 299 12.26 8.18 -32.09
N VAL A 300 12.49 7.78 -33.34
CA VAL A 300 13.83 7.66 -33.96
C VAL A 300 14.09 8.71 -35.05
N GLY A 301 13.44 9.86 -34.96
CA GLY A 301 13.71 10.99 -35.86
C GLY A 301 13.21 10.80 -37.30
N GLY A 302 12.17 9.97 -37.51
CA GLY A 302 11.59 9.73 -38.84
C GLY A 302 12.22 8.55 -39.58
N THR A 303 13.18 7.86 -39.00
CA THR A 303 13.77 6.64 -39.58
C THR A 303 12.74 5.52 -39.59
N ARG A 304 12.67 4.78 -40.70
CA ARG A 304 11.82 3.58 -40.78
C ARG A 304 12.35 2.51 -39.80
N VAL A 305 11.45 1.94 -39.02
CA VAL A 305 11.78 0.87 -38.06
C VAL A 305 11.11 -0.42 -38.49
N GLU A 306 11.88 -1.48 -38.56
CA GLU A 306 11.39 -2.84 -38.71
C GLU A 306 11.69 -3.63 -37.44
N VAL A 307 10.77 -4.48 -37.02
CA VAL A 307 10.90 -5.24 -35.77
C VAL A 307 10.80 -6.73 -36.08
N ASN A 308 11.78 -7.49 -35.64
CA ASN A 308 11.76 -8.95 -35.81
C ASN A 308 10.57 -9.56 -35.07
N HIS A 309 9.97 -10.58 -35.68
CA HIS A 309 8.84 -11.31 -35.08
C HIS A 309 9.16 -11.84 -33.68
N ASP A 310 10.34 -12.43 -33.50
CA ASP A 310 10.80 -12.98 -32.21
C ASP A 310 10.90 -11.92 -31.11
N ALA A 311 11.25 -10.67 -31.48
CA ALA A 311 11.27 -9.54 -30.55
C ALA A 311 9.86 -9.16 -30.10
N ILE A 312 8.89 -9.14 -31.04
CA ILE A 312 7.48 -8.87 -30.72
C ILE A 312 6.92 -9.97 -29.81
N GLU A 313 7.15 -11.24 -30.16
CA GLU A 313 6.70 -12.39 -29.36
C GLU A 313 7.29 -12.37 -27.93
N PHE A 314 8.57 -12.04 -27.82
CA PHE A 314 9.23 -11.88 -26.53
C PHE A 314 8.59 -10.77 -25.68
N LEU A 315 8.34 -9.58 -26.25
CA LEU A 315 7.70 -8.47 -25.55
C LEU A 315 6.28 -8.82 -25.11
N CYS A 316 5.51 -9.48 -25.99
CA CYS A 316 4.15 -9.91 -25.68
C CYS A 316 4.07 -10.92 -24.54
N SER A 317 5.02 -11.87 -24.51
CA SER A 317 5.03 -12.95 -23.52
C SER A 317 5.52 -12.49 -22.13
N ASN A 318 6.36 -11.44 -22.07
CA ASN A 318 7.01 -11.03 -20.84
C ASN A 318 6.46 -9.73 -20.22
N CYS A 319 5.49 -9.06 -20.86
CA CYS A 319 4.90 -7.81 -20.35
C CYS A 319 3.82 -8.03 -19.28
N ASP A 320 3.45 -9.26 -18.93
CA ASP A 320 2.40 -9.61 -17.95
C ASP A 320 1.04 -8.93 -18.24
N GLY A 321 0.76 -8.67 -19.52
CA GLY A 321 -0.46 -7.98 -19.97
C GLY A 321 -0.49 -6.48 -19.72
N ASP A 322 0.67 -5.87 -19.39
CA ASP A 322 0.82 -4.41 -19.28
C ASP A 322 1.28 -3.80 -20.61
N ALA A 323 0.34 -3.21 -21.35
CA ALA A 323 0.62 -2.56 -22.65
C ALA A 323 1.63 -1.40 -22.54
N ARG A 324 1.70 -0.74 -21.39
CA ARG A 324 2.61 0.38 -21.16
C ARG A 324 4.05 -0.08 -21.10
N VAL A 325 4.26 -1.22 -20.42
CA VAL A 325 5.58 -1.87 -20.34
C VAL A 325 6.02 -2.34 -21.72
N ALA A 326 5.13 -3.01 -22.47
CA ALA A 326 5.45 -3.51 -23.80
C ALA A 326 5.80 -2.38 -24.79
N LEU A 327 5.01 -1.32 -24.83
CA LEU A 327 5.25 -0.17 -25.71
C LEU A 327 6.50 0.62 -25.34
N ASN A 328 6.77 0.81 -24.04
CA ASN A 328 7.99 1.51 -23.60
C ASN A 328 9.24 0.68 -23.91
N ALA A 329 9.20 -0.64 -23.69
CA ALA A 329 10.32 -1.51 -24.04
C ALA A 329 10.57 -1.52 -25.56
N LEU A 330 9.51 -1.56 -26.38
CA LEU A 330 9.62 -1.45 -27.81
C LEU A 330 10.23 -0.11 -28.26
N GLU A 331 9.85 1.00 -27.64
CA GLU A 331 10.41 2.34 -27.91
C GLU A 331 11.90 2.39 -27.60
N ILE A 332 12.33 1.87 -26.44
CA ILE A 332 13.73 1.81 -26.05
C ILE A 332 14.52 0.93 -27.02
N SER A 333 13.99 -0.25 -27.39
CA SER A 333 14.63 -1.15 -28.36
C SER A 333 14.85 -0.48 -29.72
N ALA A 334 13.84 0.29 -30.19
CA ALA A 334 13.94 1.01 -31.44
C ALA A 334 14.98 2.14 -31.40
N ILE A 335 15.06 2.89 -30.31
CA ILE A 335 16.07 3.93 -30.10
C ILE A 335 17.48 3.30 -30.11
N THR A 336 17.66 2.17 -29.40
CA THR A 336 18.95 1.45 -29.37
C THR A 336 19.34 0.95 -30.77
N ALA A 337 18.40 0.37 -31.50
CA ALA A 337 18.62 -0.11 -32.88
C ALA A 337 18.99 1.03 -33.84
N ALA A 338 18.34 2.19 -33.71
CA ALA A 338 18.61 3.34 -34.57
C ALA A 338 20.02 3.93 -34.38
N VAL A 339 20.57 3.87 -33.16
CA VAL A 339 21.96 4.32 -32.88
C VAL A 339 23.01 3.40 -33.52
N ARG A 340 22.69 2.13 -33.77
CA ARG A 340 23.60 1.18 -34.41
C ARG A 340 23.70 1.35 -35.93
N VAL A 341 22.73 2.04 -36.54
CA VAL A 341 22.79 2.33 -37.98
C VAL A 341 23.93 3.32 -38.22
N PRO A 342 25.01 2.97 -38.94
CA PRO A 342 26.09 3.91 -39.17
C PRO A 342 25.57 5.06 -40.01
N VAL A 343 25.75 6.28 -39.50
CA VAL A 343 25.57 7.51 -40.27
C VAL A 343 26.67 7.48 -41.35
N LYS A 344 26.38 6.97 -42.55
CA LYS A 344 27.26 7.14 -43.67
C LYS A 344 27.28 8.63 -44.01
N GLU A 345 28.46 9.23 -43.92
CA GLU A 345 28.73 10.57 -44.42
C GLU A 345 28.08 10.73 -45.80
N VAL A 346 27.21 11.72 -45.91
CA VAL A 346 26.66 12.16 -47.20
C VAL A 346 27.80 12.63 -48.05
N LYS A 347 28.39 11.73 -48.88
CA LYS A 347 29.13 12.15 -50.04
C LYS A 347 28.10 12.63 -51.06
N GLU A 348 28.19 13.90 -51.38
CA GLU A 348 27.51 14.57 -52.47
C GLU A 348 27.41 13.64 -53.71
N VAL A 349 26.21 13.15 -53.97
CA VAL A 349 25.83 12.61 -55.29
C VAL A 349 24.73 13.53 -55.77
N GLU A 350 25.11 14.31 -56.83
CA GLU A 350 24.23 15.18 -57.56
C GLU A 350 23.00 14.45 -58.11
N GLN A 351 21.86 15.11 -57.92
CA GLN A 351 20.59 15.04 -58.68
C GLN A 351 20.12 13.69 -59.17
N GLU A 352 19.00 13.19 -58.61
CA GLU A 352 17.79 12.95 -59.38
C GLU A 352 16.62 12.55 -58.42
N ASP A 353 15.50 13.27 -58.60
CA ASP A 353 14.12 12.99 -58.12
C ASP A 353 13.81 13.13 -56.62
N GLU A 354 13.38 14.36 -56.27
CA GLU A 354 12.51 14.66 -55.14
C GLU A 354 11.14 14.05 -55.33
N SER A 355 10.88 12.88 -54.71
CA SER A 355 9.52 12.48 -54.27
C SER A 355 9.62 11.35 -53.24
N ASP A 356 9.39 11.67 -52.03
CA ASP A 356 9.26 10.93 -50.75
C ASP A 356 10.47 11.12 -49.80
N GLY A 357 10.28 12.00 -48.84
CA GLY A 357 11.23 12.28 -47.77
C GLY A 357 11.42 11.12 -46.77
N CYS A 358 11.67 9.92 -47.27
CA CYS A 358 11.93 8.74 -46.46
C CYS A 358 13.46 8.49 -46.45
N SER A 359 14.10 8.58 -45.29
CA SER A 359 15.49 8.19 -45.11
C SER A 359 15.72 6.76 -45.64
N PRO A 360 16.77 6.50 -46.45
CA PRO A 360 17.06 5.18 -47.02
C PRO A 360 17.51 4.14 -45.98
N TYR A 361 17.58 4.49 -44.72
CA TYR A 361 18.03 3.63 -43.64
C TYR A 361 16.85 3.05 -42.85
N VAL A 362 16.88 1.74 -42.64
CA VAL A 362 15.92 1.01 -41.83
C VAL A 362 16.62 0.57 -40.54
N ALA A 363 16.08 0.95 -39.40
CA ALA A 363 16.53 0.45 -38.11
C ALA A 363 15.84 -0.89 -37.81
N LEU A 364 16.62 -1.96 -37.68
CA LEU A 364 16.11 -3.29 -37.38
C LEU A 364 16.21 -3.59 -35.90
N VAL A 365 15.07 -3.77 -35.24
CA VAL A 365 14.98 -4.18 -33.83
C VAL A 365 15.08 -5.69 -33.74
N THR A 366 16.09 -6.17 -33.02
CA THR A 366 16.37 -7.60 -32.81
C THR A 366 15.83 -8.10 -31.47
N LEU A 367 15.81 -9.42 -31.27
CA LEU A 367 15.45 -10.04 -30.01
C LEU A 367 16.38 -9.59 -28.87
N ASP A 368 17.67 -9.37 -29.14
CA ASP A 368 18.62 -8.95 -28.12
C ASP A 368 18.35 -7.50 -27.66
N ASP A 369 17.93 -6.62 -28.57
CA ASP A 369 17.47 -5.26 -28.21
C ASP A 369 16.26 -5.31 -27.29
N ALA A 370 15.30 -6.19 -27.60
CA ALA A 370 14.12 -6.38 -26.77
C ALA A 370 14.47 -6.93 -25.39
N LYS A 371 15.40 -7.87 -25.30
CA LYS A 371 15.88 -8.40 -24.02
C LYS A 371 16.61 -7.34 -23.19
N GLU A 372 17.49 -6.56 -23.81
CA GLU A 372 18.22 -5.48 -23.14
C GLU A 372 17.26 -4.41 -22.61
N ALA A 373 16.32 -3.95 -23.42
CA ALA A 373 15.30 -3.00 -22.99
C ALA A 373 14.42 -3.55 -21.85
N PHE A 374 14.22 -4.86 -21.81
CA PHE A 374 13.41 -5.52 -20.79
C PHE A 374 14.17 -5.81 -19.50
N GLN A 375 15.50 -5.98 -19.53
CA GLN A 375 16.35 -6.17 -18.34
C GLN A 375 16.31 -4.96 -17.39
N CYS A 376 15.93 -3.79 -17.88
CA CYS A 376 15.65 -2.61 -17.06
C CYS A 376 14.34 -2.72 -16.27
N LYS A 377 13.56 -3.79 -16.44
CA LYS A 377 12.34 -4.04 -15.68
C LYS A 377 12.73 -4.59 -14.31
N HIS A 378 12.80 -3.73 -13.31
CA HIS A 378 12.59 -4.19 -11.93
C HIS A 378 11.21 -4.84 -11.89
N LEU A 379 11.14 -6.10 -11.40
CA LEU A 379 9.88 -6.79 -11.16
C LEU A 379 8.86 -5.79 -10.63
N ALA A 380 7.82 -5.50 -11.41
CA ALA A 380 6.79 -4.56 -11.03
C ALA A 380 5.95 -5.21 -9.92
N TYR A 381 6.52 -5.21 -8.72
CA TYR A 381 5.83 -5.62 -7.51
C TYR A 381 5.00 -4.44 -7.02
N ASP A 382 3.69 -4.56 -7.15
CA ASP A 382 2.77 -3.59 -6.56
C ASP A 382 2.68 -3.86 -5.05
N ARG A 383 3.47 -3.10 -4.27
CA ARG A 383 3.59 -3.23 -2.80
C ARG A 383 2.29 -3.00 -2.03
N ALA A 384 1.28 -2.46 -2.66
CA ALA A 384 -0.01 -2.14 -2.07
C ALA A 384 -1.19 -2.74 -2.86
N GLY A 385 -0.93 -3.45 -3.95
CA GLY A 385 -1.95 -3.99 -4.85
C GLY A 385 -2.31 -5.45 -4.61
N GLU A 386 -3.00 -6.03 -5.58
CA GLU A 386 -3.54 -7.38 -5.51
C GLU A 386 -2.45 -8.47 -5.43
N GLU A 387 -1.31 -8.26 -6.10
CA GLU A 387 -0.15 -9.19 -6.06
C GLU A 387 0.41 -9.35 -4.65
N HIS A 388 0.48 -8.28 -3.87
CA HIS A 388 0.87 -8.30 -2.47
C HIS A 388 0.00 -9.28 -1.64
N TYR A 389 -1.32 -9.23 -1.82
CA TYR A 389 -2.26 -10.13 -1.12
C TYR A 389 -2.19 -11.56 -1.66
N ASN A 390 -2.00 -11.72 -2.97
CA ASN A 390 -1.92 -13.02 -3.61
C ASN A 390 -0.67 -13.79 -3.17
N LEU A 391 0.49 -13.14 -3.15
CA LEU A 391 1.75 -13.76 -2.77
C LEU A 391 1.79 -14.16 -1.29
N ILE A 392 1.36 -13.27 -0.38
CA ILE A 392 1.29 -13.62 1.04
C ILE A 392 0.24 -14.72 1.30
N SER A 393 -0.86 -14.74 0.55
CA SER A 393 -1.86 -15.80 0.62
C SER A 393 -1.31 -17.15 0.12
N ALA A 394 -0.54 -17.13 -0.95
CA ALA A 394 0.13 -18.32 -1.49
C ALA A 394 1.17 -18.86 -0.48
N LEU A 395 2.00 -17.99 0.10
CA LEU A 395 2.95 -18.34 1.15
C LEU A 395 2.25 -19.04 2.33
N HIS A 396 1.18 -18.44 2.86
CA HIS A 396 0.44 -19.02 3.98
C HIS A 396 -0.22 -20.37 3.63
N LYS A 397 -0.77 -20.50 2.42
CA LYS A 397 -1.40 -21.76 1.97
C LYS A 397 -0.35 -22.86 1.81
N SER A 398 0.83 -22.56 1.29
CA SER A 398 1.94 -23.50 1.18
C SER A 398 2.40 -23.99 2.56
N MET A 399 2.58 -23.05 3.52
CA MET A 399 2.92 -23.43 4.90
C MET A 399 1.82 -24.28 5.56
N ARG A 400 0.53 -24.00 5.33
CA ARG A 400 -0.59 -24.84 5.82
C ARG A 400 -0.58 -26.24 5.20
N GLY A 401 -0.17 -26.33 3.95
CA GLY A 401 -0.03 -27.59 3.22
C GLY A 401 1.23 -28.39 3.57
N ASN A 402 2.06 -27.90 4.50
CA ASN A 402 3.35 -28.48 4.88
C ASN A 402 4.34 -28.58 3.69
N ASP A 403 4.17 -27.74 2.68
CA ASP A 403 5.07 -27.65 1.53
C ASP A 403 6.08 -26.52 1.78
N ALA A 404 7.25 -26.88 2.30
CA ALA A 404 8.31 -25.94 2.63
C ALA A 404 8.98 -25.38 1.36
N ASP A 405 9.08 -26.16 0.29
CA ASP A 405 9.70 -25.72 -0.96
C ASP A 405 8.85 -24.65 -1.64
N ALA A 406 7.55 -24.88 -1.77
CA ALA A 406 6.64 -23.88 -2.29
C ALA A 406 6.59 -22.62 -1.39
N ALA A 407 6.65 -22.78 -0.07
CA ALA A 407 6.67 -21.63 0.86
C ALA A 407 7.94 -20.79 0.68
N ILE A 408 9.11 -21.40 0.55
CA ILE A 408 10.38 -20.69 0.27
C ILE A 408 10.33 -20.01 -1.11
N TYR A 409 9.76 -20.65 -2.13
CA TYR A 409 9.59 -20.05 -3.45
C TYR A 409 8.76 -18.76 -3.40
N TRP A 410 7.60 -18.80 -2.71
CA TRP A 410 6.76 -17.61 -2.59
C TRP A 410 7.41 -16.51 -1.75
N LEU A 411 8.18 -16.87 -0.70
CA LEU A 411 8.99 -15.92 0.06
C LEU A 411 10.02 -15.24 -0.85
N ALA A 412 10.77 -16.02 -1.64
CA ALA A 412 11.77 -15.48 -2.56
C ALA A 412 11.14 -14.52 -3.58
N ARG A 413 9.97 -14.86 -4.16
CA ARG A 413 9.24 -13.95 -5.04
C ARG A 413 8.84 -12.65 -4.37
N MET A 414 8.42 -12.70 -3.10
CA MET A 414 8.09 -11.48 -2.34
C MET A 414 9.33 -10.61 -2.10
N LEU A 415 10.46 -11.21 -1.73
CA LEU A 415 11.71 -10.49 -1.45
C LEU A 415 12.29 -9.87 -2.73
N GLU A 416 12.36 -10.62 -3.84
CA GLU A 416 12.79 -10.10 -5.14
C GLU A 416 11.85 -9.00 -5.68
N GLY A 417 10.55 -9.10 -5.39
CA GLY A 417 9.58 -8.03 -5.64
C GLY A 417 9.76 -6.80 -4.76
N GLY A 418 10.65 -6.84 -3.77
CA GLY A 418 10.95 -5.74 -2.86
C GLY A 418 9.93 -5.56 -1.74
N GLU A 419 9.21 -6.62 -1.33
CA GLU A 419 8.33 -6.59 -0.17
C GLU A 419 9.09 -6.26 1.10
N GLN A 420 8.44 -5.58 2.03
CA GLN A 420 9.06 -5.21 3.30
C GLN A 420 9.25 -6.45 4.19
N PRO A 421 10.48 -6.76 4.63
CA PRO A 421 10.76 -7.92 5.49
C PRO A 421 9.92 -7.96 6.76
N LEU A 422 9.73 -6.79 7.39
CA LEU A 422 8.91 -6.67 8.60
C LEU A 422 7.43 -6.95 8.38
N TYR A 423 6.91 -6.70 7.17
CA TYR A 423 5.55 -7.10 6.82
C TYR A 423 5.44 -8.61 6.78
N ILE A 424 6.34 -9.29 6.07
CA ILE A 424 6.38 -10.76 6.00
C ILE A 424 6.51 -11.33 7.42
N ALA A 425 7.46 -10.85 8.20
CA ALA A 425 7.69 -11.33 9.57
C ALA A 425 6.46 -11.17 10.47
N ARG A 426 5.72 -10.06 10.40
CA ARG A 426 4.45 -9.88 11.11
C ARG A 426 3.41 -10.93 10.72
N ARG A 427 3.36 -11.31 9.44
CA ARG A 427 2.44 -12.33 8.96
C ARG A 427 2.84 -13.72 9.47
N LEU A 428 4.14 -14.00 9.60
CA LEU A 428 4.64 -15.24 10.19
C LEU A 428 4.31 -15.35 11.68
N VAL A 429 4.39 -14.26 12.46
CA VAL A 429 3.96 -14.23 13.87
C VAL A 429 2.48 -14.59 14.00
N ARG A 430 1.63 -14.03 13.14
CA ARG A 430 0.21 -14.38 13.14
C ARG A 430 -0.01 -15.84 12.75
N PHE A 431 0.67 -16.33 11.72
CA PHE A 431 0.57 -17.72 11.29
C PHE A 431 0.96 -18.70 12.41
N ALA A 432 2.04 -18.40 13.14
CA ALA A 432 2.49 -19.22 14.25
C ALA A 432 1.42 -19.41 15.34
N SER A 433 0.61 -18.38 15.62
CA SER A 433 -0.48 -18.46 16.60
C SER A 433 -1.77 -19.03 16.02
N GLU A 434 -2.11 -18.70 14.77
CA GLU A 434 -3.38 -19.04 14.15
C GLU A 434 -3.41 -20.48 13.62
N ASP A 435 -2.33 -20.88 12.91
CA ASP A 435 -2.28 -22.15 12.17
C ASP A 435 -1.47 -23.25 12.89
N VAL A 436 -0.38 -22.89 13.59
CA VAL A 436 0.41 -23.83 14.39
C VAL A 436 -0.14 -23.91 15.82
N GLY A 437 -0.34 -22.78 16.46
CA GLY A 437 -0.98 -22.67 17.77
C GLY A 437 -0.33 -23.54 18.85
N LEU A 438 -1.16 -24.29 19.57
CA LEU A 438 -0.69 -25.14 20.66
C LEU A 438 -0.05 -26.47 20.20
N ALA A 439 -0.11 -26.79 18.90
CA ALA A 439 0.55 -28.00 18.39
C ALA A 439 2.08 -27.89 18.52
N ASP A 440 2.62 -26.69 18.39
CA ASP A 440 4.02 -26.37 18.66
C ASP A 440 4.15 -25.01 19.35
N PRO A 441 4.24 -24.97 20.70
CA PRO A 441 4.34 -23.74 21.45
C PRO A 441 5.58 -22.89 21.13
N LEU A 442 6.64 -23.49 20.59
CA LEU A 442 7.87 -22.77 20.19
C LEU A 442 7.70 -21.97 18.90
N ALA A 443 6.71 -22.30 18.09
CA ALA A 443 6.49 -21.63 16.81
C ALA A 443 6.30 -20.11 16.95
N LEU A 444 5.56 -19.66 17.96
CA LEU A 444 5.39 -18.24 18.23
C LEU A 444 6.70 -17.56 18.61
N ASN A 445 7.53 -18.22 19.45
CA ASN A 445 8.83 -17.69 19.86
C ASN A 445 9.77 -17.57 18.66
N GLN A 446 9.81 -18.57 17.77
CA GLN A 446 10.60 -18.54 16.54
C GLN A 446 10.17 -17.39 15.64
N ALA A 447 8.86 -17.20 15.43
CA ALA A 447 8.34 -16.12 14.60
C ALA A 447 8.62 -14.72 15.18
N VAL A 448 8.52 -14.56 16.51
CA VAL A 448 8.86 -13.29 17.19
C VAL A 448 10.36 -13.01 17.12
N SER A 449 11.20 -14.02 17.31
CA SER A 449 12.66 -13.89 17.17
C SER A 449 13.03 -13.51 15.72
N CYS A 450 12.38 -14.13 14.73
CA CYS A 450 12.53 -13.75 13.32
C CYS A 450 12.17 -12.28 13.07
N TYR A 451 11.04 -11.82 13.61
CA TYR A 451 10.63 -10.41 13.49
C TYR A 451 11.67 -9.47 14.08
N GLN A 452 12.18 -9.77 15.29
CA GLN A 452 13.21 -8.96 15.95
C GLN A 452 14.51 -8.95 15.15
N ALA A 453 14.97 -10.10 14.68
CA ALA A 453 16.17 -10.21 13.86
C ALA A 453 16.06 -9.42 12.56
N CYS A 454 14.92 -9.50 11.86
CA CYS A 454 14.65 -8.68 10.68
C CYS A 454 14.67 -7.19 10.97
N HIS A 455 14.19 -6.79 12.15
CA HIS A 455 14.20 -5.39 12.59
C HIS A 455 15.62 -4.87 12.88
N PHE A 456 16.48 -5.71 13.44
CA PHE A 456 17.83 -5.31 13.81
C PHE A 456 18.80 -5.32 12.63
N LEU A 457 18.69 -6.31 11.73
CA LEU A 457 19.64 -6.51 10.63
C LEU A 457 19.21 -5.81 9.34
N GLY A 458 17.92 -5.88 8.99
CA GLY A 458 17.44 -5.36 7.72
C GLY A 458 17.83 -6.24 6.52
N MET A 459 17.52 -5.74 5.31
CA MET A 459 17.93 -6.39 4.05
C MET A 459 19.35 -5.97 3.67
N PRO A 460 20.11 -6.86 3.02
CA PRO A 460 19.77 -8.21 2.53
C PRO A 460 19.93 -9.32 3.58
N GLU A 461 20.53 -9.07 4.73
CA GLU A 461 20.98 -10.10 5.68
C GLU A 461 19.82 -10.87 6.31
N CYS A 462 18.64 -10.26 6.49
CA CYS A 462 17.49 -10.91 7.11
C CYS A 462 16.76 -11.90 6.20
N ASN A 463 17.10 -12.02 4.92
CA ASN A 463 16.45 -12.94 3.96
C ASN A 463 16.55 -14.41 4.40
N VAL A 464 17.72 -14.84 4.87
CA VAL A 464 17.97 -16.22 5.34
C VAL A 464 17.20 -16.50 6.65
N ILE A 465 17.08 -15.51 7.52
CA ILE A 465 16.31 -15.62 8.78
C ILE A 465 14.82 -15.81 8.49
N LEU A 466 14.27 -15.07 7.51
CA LEU A 466 12.90 -15.25 7.03
C LEU A 466 12.71 -16.65 6.43
N ALA A 467 13.65 -17.13 5.61
CA ALA A 467 13.59 -18.44 5.00
C ALA A 467 13.62 -19.57 6.05
N GLN A 468 14.48 -19.45 7.06
CA GLN A 468 14.54 -20.39 8.18
C GLN A 468 13.20 -20.43 8.94
N CYS A 469 12.63 -19.28 9.25
CA CYS A 469 11.35 -19.19 9.96
C CYS A 469 10.19 -19.77 9.12
N VAL A 470 10.14 -19.47 7.82
CA VAL A 470 9.14 -20.02 6.90
C VAL A 470 9.25 -21.54 6.81
N ALA A 471 10.47 -22.09 6.65
CA ALA A 471 10.68 -23.53 6.61
C ALA A 471 10.24 -24.19 7.92
N TYR A 472 10.63 -23.62 9.08
CA TYR A 472 10.21 -24.12 10.38
C TYR A 472 8.69 -24.15 10.50
N LEU A 473 8.00 -23.05 10.21
CA LEU A 473 6.56 -22.95 10.30
C LEU A 473 5.82 -23.85 9.29
N ALA A 474 6.43 -24.07 8.11
CA ALA A 474 5.87 -25.00 7.13
C ALA A 474 5.92 -26.46 7.63
N LEU A 475 7.00 -26.87 8.30
CA LEU A 475 7.21 -28.22 8.78
C LEU A 475 6.58 -28.49 10.17
N ALA A 476 6.29 -27.45 10.95
CA ALA A 476 5.68 -27.57 12.27
C ALA A 476 4.27 -28.23 12.19
N PRO A 477 3.86 -29.02 13.20
CA PRO A 477 2.49 -29.54 13.28
C PRO A 477 1.48 -28.39 13.36
N LYS A 478 0.31 -28.57 12.78
CA LYS A 478 -0.75 -27.53 12.69
C LYS A 478 -1.90 -27.79 13.65
N SER A 479 -2.38 -26.74 14.34
CA SER A 479 -3.62 -26.77 15.13
C SER A 479 -4.29 -25.40 15.12
N ILE A 480 -5.49 -25.35 14.58
CA ILE A 480 -6.35 -24.15 14.59
C ILE A 480 -7.29 -24.08 15.79
N SER A 481 -7.04 -24.89 16.83
CA SER A 481 -7.90 -25.00 18.01
C SER A 481 -8.13 -23.65 18.71
N ILE A 482 -7.07 -22.86 18.89
CA ILE A 482 -7.14 -21.51 19.49
C ILE A 482 -7.95 -20.55 18.61
N TYR A 483 -7.71 -20.55 17.31
CA TYR A 483 -8.45 -19.69 16.37
C TYR A 483 -9.94 -20.01 16.38
N ARG A 484 -10.29 -21.30 16.34
CA ARG A 484 -11.69 -21.77 16.42
C ARG A 484 -12.33 -21.43 17.77
N ALA A 485 -11.60 -21.63 18.88
CA ALA A 485 -12.09 -21.34 20.21
C ALA A 485 -12.45 -19.86 20.39
N LEU A 486 -11.55 -18.97 19.96
CA LEU A 486 -11.79 -17.53 20.00
C LEU A 486 -12.98 -17.14 19.11
N GLY A 487 -13.05 -17.68 17.89
CA GLY A 487 -14.15 -17.43 16.96
C GLY A 487 -15.50 -17.89 17.49
N ALA A 488 -15.54 -19.07 18.14
CA ALA A 488 -16.74 -19.59 18.79
C ALA A 488 -17.21 -18.70 19.96
N ALA A 489 -16.28 -18.27 20.82
CA ALA A 489 -16.59 -17.36 21.92
C ALA A 489 -17.11 -16.00 21.40
N GLN A 490 -16.48 -15.43 20.39
CA GLN A 490 -16.92 -14.18 19.75
C GLN A 490 -18.29 -14.32 19.08
N LYS A 491 -18.60 -15.50 18.51
CA LYS A 491 -19.90 -15.78 17.90
C LYS A 491 -20.99 -15.77 18.96
N VAL A 492 -20.80 -16.49 20.06
CA VAL A 492 -21.75 -16.53 21.19
C VAL A 492 -22.02 -15.11 21.72
N ILE A 493 -20.98 -14.29 21.94
CA ILE A 493 -21.13 -12.91 22.42
C ILE A 493 -21.95 -12.07 21.43
N ARG A 494 -21.73 -12.22 20.12
CA ARG A 494 -22.46 -11.46 19.08
C ARG A 494 -23.92 -11.90 18.94
N GLU A 495 -24.19 -13.19 19.08
CA GLU A 495 -25.56 -13.74 19.01
C GLU A 495 -26.36 -13.39 20.25
N SER A 496 -25.73 -13.15 21.40
CA SER A 496 -26.34 -12.78 22.68
C SER A 496 -26.45 -11.26 22.91
N VAL A 497 -26.47 -10.46 21.84
CA VAL A 497 -26.59 -9.01 21.97
C VAL A 497 -27.85 -8.62 22.75
N GLY A 498 -27.67 -7.86 23.85
CA GLY A 498 -28.73 -7.48 24.77
C GLY A 498 -29.06 -8.52 25.87
N GLN A 499 -28.47 -9.70 25.82
CA GLN A 499 -28.64 -10.76 26.82
C GLN A 499 -27.33 -11.21 27.47
N ASN A 500 -26.22 -10.52 27.20
CA ASN A 500 -24.92 -10.82 27.78
C ASN A 500 -24.98 -10.60 29.30
N GLU A 501 -24.88 -11.70 30.03
CA GLU A 501 -24.85 -11.67 31.50
C GLU A 501 -23.57 -10.98 31.99
N GLY A 502 -23.68 -10.31 33.13
CA GLY A 502 -22.51 -9.70 33.77
C GLY A 502 -21.58 -10.78 34.33
N VAL A 503 -20.34 -10.34 34.66
CA VAL A 503 -19.38 -11.25 35.35
C VAL A 503 -20.00 -11.76 36.63
N PRO A 504 -19.97 -13.11 36.90
CA PRO A 504 -20.49 -13.69 38.14
C PRO A 504 -19.92 -13.04 39.40
N LEU A 505 -20.72 -12.88 40.44
CA LEU A 505 -20.33 -12.12 41.64
C LEU A 505 -19.05 -12.65 42.32
N HIS A 506 -18.88 -13.97 42.36
CA HIS A 506 -17.72 -14.62 42.95
C HIS A 506 -16.42 -14.32 42.19
N LEU A 507 -16.47 -13.99 40.90
CA LEU A 507 -15.31 -13.65 40.09
C LEU A 507 -14.98 -12.13 40.11
N ARG A 508 -15.83 -11.32 40.76
CA ARG A 508 -15.60 -9.87 40.84
C ARG A 508 -14.72 -9.52 42.03
N ASN A 509 -13.74 -8.65 41.83
CA ASN A 509 -12.93 -8.14 42.93
C ASN A 509 -13.74 -7.18 43.82
N ALA A 510 -13.54 -7.25 45.14
CA ALA A 510 -14.22 -6.42 46.15
C ALA A 510 -13.25 -5.48 46.91
N PRO A 511 -12.71 -4.43 46.27
CA PRO A 511 -11.73 -3.52 46.90
C PRO A 511 -12.37 -2.62 47.99
N THR A 512 -13.69 -2.42 47.97
CA THR A 512 -14.39 -1.58 48.96
C THR A 512 -15.31 -2.39 49.87
N LYS A 513 -15.59 -1.82 51.07
CA LYS A 513 -16.51 -2.45 52.03
C LYS A 513 -17.91 -2.68 51.42
N LEU A 514 -18.43 -1.70 50.68
CA LEU A 514 -19.70 -1.79 50.02
C LEU A 514 -19.76 -2.97 49.01
N MET A 515 -18.69 -3.14 48.22
CA MET A 515 -18.64 -4.26 47.26
C MET A 515 -18.64 -5.61 47.97
N LYS A 516 -17.97 -5.73 49.11
CA LYS A 516 -18.02 -6.96 49.95
C LYS A 516 -19.43 -7.21 50.47
N GLU A 517 -20.14 -6.17 50.92
CA GLU A 517 -21.51 -6.24 51.42
C GLU A 517 -22.49 -6.66 50.31
N ILE A 518 -22.27 -6.23 49.08
CA ILE A 518 -23.06 -6.63 47.89
C ILE A 518 -22.75 -8.07 47.45
N GLY A 519 -21.67 -8.68 47.99
CA GLY A 519 -21.34 -10.09 47.73
C GLY A 519 -20.29 -10.29 46.63
N TYR A 520 -19.52 -9.26 46.25
CA TYR A 520 -18.41 -9.41 45.30
C TYR A 520 -17.30 -10.26 45.92
N GLY A 521 -16.81 -11.27 45.17
CA GLY A 521 -15.77 -12.20 45.60
C GLY A 521 -16.25 -13.27 46.59
N LYS A 522 -17.55 -13.23 46.99
CA LYS A 522 -18.06 -14.20 47.94
C LYS A 522 -18.20 -15.57 47.26
N GLY A 523 -17.57 -16.58 47.89
CA GLY A 523 -17.61 -17.95 47.38
C GLY A 523 -16.54 -18.24 46.31
N TYR A 524 -15.65 -17.31 45.99
CA TYR A 524 -14.48 -17.59 45.14
C TYR A 524 -13.51 -18.50 45.88
N ILE A 525 -13.13 -19.60 45.25
CA ILE A 525 -12.14 -20.55 45.76
C ILE A 525 -10.87 -20.37 44.95
N TYR A 526 -9.77 -20.06 45.65
CA TYR A 526 -8.47 -19.96 44.99
C TYR A 526 -7.93 -21.35 44.69
N THR A 527 -7.99 -21.74 43.43
CA THR A 527 -7.68 -23.10 42.96
C THR A 527 -6.33 -23.66 43.42
N PRO A 528 -5.24 -22.87 43.52
CA PRO A 528 -3.98 -23.39 44.11
C PRO A 528 -4.09 -23.86 45.56
N ASP A 529 -4.98 -23.26 46.37
CA ASP A 529 -5.20 -23.67 47.77
C ASP A 529 -6.09 -24.91 47.89
N ASP A 530 -7.02 -25.06 46.95
CA ASP A 530 -7.87 -26.26 46.87
C ASP A 530 -8.05 -26.72 45.40
N PRO A 531 -7.11 -27.54 44.92
CA PRO A 531 -7.13 -28.04 43.54
C PRO A 531 -8.35 -28.96 43.24
N SER A 532 -9.03 -29.47 44.26
CA SER A 532 -10.20 -30.35 44.12
C SER A 532 -11.52 -29.61 44.01
N ALA A 533 -11.54 -28.32 44.34
CA ALA A 533 -12.73 -27.49 44.33
C ALA A 533 -13.29 -27.33 42.92
N LYS A 534 -14.60 -27.54 42.78
CA LYS A 534 -15.34 -27.32 41.55
C LYS A 534 -16.04 -25.96 41.60
N GLN A 535 -15.67 -25.05 40.74
CA GLN A 535 -16.36 -23.76 40.56
C GLN A 535 -16.53 -23.44 39.08
N SER A 536 -17.58 -22.71 38.74
CA SER A 536 -17.81 -22.23 37.37
C SER A 536 -17.13 -20.91 37.17
N PHE A 537 -16.47 -20.74 36.02
CA PHE A 537 -15.83 -19.50 35.59
C PHE A 537 -16.58 -18.79 34.46
N LEU A 538 -17.63 -19.39 33.92
CA LEU A 538 -18.51 -18.82 32.91
C LEU A 538 -19.80 -18.30 33.57
N PRO A 539 -20.53 -17.39 32.89
CA PRO A 539 -21.85 -16.99 33.28
C PRO A 539 -22.78 -18.22 33.36
N PRO A 540 -23.83 -18.21 34.21
CA PRO A 540 -24.76 -19.31 34.36
C PRO A 540 -25.37 -19.84 33.05
N SER A 541 -25.67 -18.93 32.10
CA SER A 541 -26.19 -19.32 30.77
C SER A 541 -25.19 -20.10 29.92
N LEU A 542 -23.92 -20.07 30.24
CA LEU A 542 -22.82 -20.73 29.51
C LEU A 542 -22.17 -21.84 30.35
N GLU A 543 -22.78 -22.23 31.48
CA GLU A 543 -22.22 -23.25 32.33
C GLU A 543 -22.08 -24.59 31.55
N GLY A 544 -20.89 -25.18 31.63
CA GLY A 544 -20.54 -26.38 30.91
C GLY A 544 -20.16 -26.20 29.43
N TYR A 545 -20.25 -24.97 28.89
CA TYR A 545 -19.83 -24.68 27.51
C TYR A 545 -18.32 -24.85 27.36
N LYS A 546 -17.88 -25.44 26.24
CA LYS A 546 -16.46 -25.63 25.91
C LYS A 546 -16.16 -24.95 24.58
N PHE A 547 -15.28 -23.93 24.61
CA PHE A 547 -14.80 -23.26 23.42
C PHE A 547 -13.53 -23.91 22.86
N LEU A 548 -12.63 -24.34 23.74
CA LEU A 548 -11.34 -24.91 23.37
C LEU A 548 -11.44 -26.43 23.34
N ASP A 549 -11.27 -26.99 22.15
CA ASP A 549 -11.10 -28.43 21.94
C ASP A 549 -9.59 -28.73 21.88
N TRP A 550 -9.01 -29.08 23.02
CA TRP A 550 -7.60 -29.45 23.17
C TRP A 550 -7.53 -30.78 23.91
N PRO A 551 -6.85 -31.81 23.38
CA PRO A 551 -6.69 -33.05 24.08
C PRO A 551 -6.03 -32.81 25.44
N LYS A 552 -6.68 -33.19 26.52
CA LYS A 552 -6.02 -33.25 27.83
C LYS A 552 -4.79 -34.13 27.65
N SER A 553 -3.62 -33.62 27.99
CA SER A 553 -2.43 -34.44 28.10
C SER A 553 -2.81 -35.61 29.02
N ASN A 554 -2.76 -36.83 28.52
CA ASN A 554 -2.79 -37.98 29.37
C ASN A 554 -1.60 -37.86 30.30
N THR A 555 -1.79 -37.24 31.46
CA THR A 555 -0.94 -37.51 32.60
C THR A 555 -1.22 -38.96 32.96
N THR A 556 -0.54 -39.85 32.23
CA THR A 556 -0.37 -41.23 32.67
C THR A 556 0.40 -41.14 33.98
N ASP A 557 -0.25 -41.58 35.01
CA ASP A 557 0.33 -42.01 36.25
C ASP A 557 1.69 -42.70 36.02
N LYS A 558 2.71 -42.19 36.67
CA LYS A 558 3.81 -42.93 37.23
C LYS A 558 4.25 -42.28 38.54
#